data_8fc71dd3caaaa9c18a67c516d06c48a4
#
_entry.id   8fc71dd3caaaa9c18a67c516d06c48a4
#
_cell.length_a   1.000
_cell.length_b   1.000
_cell.length_c   1.000
_cell.angle_alpha   90.00
_cell.angle_beta   90.00
_cell.angle_gamma   90.00
#
_symmetry.space_group_name_H-M   'P 1'
#
loop_
_entity.id
_entity.type
_entity.pdbx_description
1 polymer ?
#
loop_
_entity_poly.entity_id
_entity_poly.type
_entity_poly.pdbx_seq_one_letter_code
_entity_poly.pdbx_strand_id
1 'polypeptide(L)'
;CIRDSKGALEGGTATYAVLAGGVDICYPAGNKALYERILREGGGIISEQPPGMRARNYFFPARNRIISGLADMVLIVEAREKSGSLITAQWALDQGKTVYAIPGPVNEELSIGCHKLIYDGAGIAYSPEILLRELGMNYENKVKSDSKNDLGLASDLKLVYSCLDLRPKNPDYIVRKTGFSPAQVSNCLVELTLRGLIRESGRHYYVKDS
;
A
#
# COMPACT_ATOMS: atom_id res chain seq x y z
N CYS A 1 -7.01 7.35 3.37
CA CYS A 1 -6.06 8.07 2.52
C CYS A 1 -6.34 7.79 1.04
N ILE A 2 -5.87 8.68 0.13
CA ILE A 2 -6.10 8.54 -1.32
C ILE A 2 -5.51 7.24 -1.87
N ARG A 3 -4.31 6.86 -1.43
CA ARG A 3 -3.63 5.61 -1.83
C ARG A 3 -4.41 4.39 -1.38
N ASP A 4 -4.89 4.39 -0.15
CA ASP A 4 -5.66 3.27 0.41
C ASP A 4 -6.96 3.05 -0.36
N SER A 5 -7.70 4.14 -0.65
CA SER A 5 -8.93 4.07 -1.45
C SER A 5 -8.67 3.57 -2.88
N LYS A 6 -7.57 4.00 -3.51
CA LYS A 6 -7.17 3.47 -4.82
C LYS A 6 -6.85 1.98 -4.75
N GLY A 7 -6.04 1.57 -3.78
CA GLY A 7 -5.67 0.17 -3.59
C GLY A 7 -6.88 -0.73 -3.31
N ALA A 8 -7.85 -0.28 -2.49
CA ALA A 8 -9.09 -1.02 -2.26
C ALA A 8 -9.90 -1.24 -3.55
N LEU A 9 -10.09 -0.18 -4.34
CA LEU A 9 -10.81 -0.27 -5.62
C LEU A 9 -10.05 -1.11 -6.66
N GLU A 10 -8.73 -1.04 -6.70
CA GLU A 10 -7.90 -1.90 -7.56
C GLU A 10 -7.96 -3.37 -7.14
N GLY A 11 -8.11 -3.61 -5.84
CA GLY A 11 -8.38 -4.94 -5.28
C GLY A 11 -9.81 -5.44 -5.46
N GLY A 12 -10.69 -4.66 -6.11
CA GLY A 12 -12.08 -5.03 -6.39
C GLY A 12 -13.01 -4.96 -5.17
N THR A 13 -12.64 -4.16 -4.14
CA THR A 13 -13.44 -3.97 -2.93
C THR A 13 -13.96 -2.54 -2.84
N ALA A 14 -15.19 -2.38 -2.31
CA ALA A 14 -15.74 -1.08 -2.00
C ALA A 14 -14.91 -0.36 -0.93
N THR A 15 -14.83 0.97 -1.01
CA THR A 15 -14.16 1.80 -0.02
C THR A 15 -15.03 2.99 0.38
N TYR A 16 -14.84 3.47 1.61
CA TYR A 16 -15.58 4.61 2.14
C TYR A 16 -14.61 5.75 2.44
N ALA A 17 -14.94 6.94 1.96
CA ALA A 17 -14.13 8.13 2.24
C ALA A 17 -14.83 9.01 3.27
N VAL A 18 -14.17 9.25 4.40
CA VAL A 18 -14.63 10.22 5.41
C VAL A 18 -13.96 11.55 5.11
N LEU A 19 -14.73 12.60 4.88
CA LEU A 19 -14.24 13.92 4.48
C LEU A 19 -14.09 14.87 5.68
N ALA A 20 -13.20 15.87 5.53
CA ALA A 20 -13.03 16.98 6.45
C ALA A 20 -13.84 18.23 6.03
N GLY A 21 -14.61 18.14 4.97
CA GLY A 21 -15.53 19.16 4.47
C GLY A 21 -16.86 18.50 4.11
N GLY A 22 -17.86 19.27 3.64
CA GLY A 22 -19.15 18.75 3.23
C GLY A 22 -19.04 17.67 2.17
N VAL A 23 -20.00 16.75 2.15
CA VAL A 23 -20.02 15.62 1.19
C VAL A 23 -20.12 16.05 -0.27
N ASP A 24 -20.53 17.25 -0.55
CA ASP A 24 -20.65 17.86 -1.88
C ASP A 24 -19.34 18.52 -2.36
N ILE A 25 -18.32 18.59 -1.48
CA ILE A 25 -17.06 19.28 -1.77
C ILE A 25 -15.92 18.26 -1.83
N CYS A 26 -15.45 17.96 -3.04
CA CYS A 26 -14.24 17.14 -3.23
C CYS A 26 -12.99 17.97 -2.93
N TYR A 27 -12.28 17.62 -1.85
CA TYR A 27 -10.99 18.23 -1.50
C TYR A 27 -9.90 17.17 -1.33
N PRO A 28 -8.70 17.33 -1.93
CA PRO A 28 -8.39 18.29 -3.02
C PRO A 28 -9.18 18.04 -4.30
N ALA A 29 -9.47 19.10 -5.04
CA ALA A 29 -10.31 19.02 -6.25
C ALA A 29 -9.77 18.06 -7.32
N GLY A 30 -8.45 17.86 -7.38
CA GLY A 30 -7.81 16.91 -8.28
C GLY A 30 -8.19 15.44 -8.06
N ASN A 31 -8.86 15.11 -6.95
CA ASN A 31 -9.32 13.74 -6.66
C ASN A 31 -10.76 13.47 -7.08
N LYS A 32 -11.39 14.35 -7.88
CA LYS A 32 -12.78 14.21 -8.32
C LYS A 32 -13.04 12.88 -9.00
N ALA A 33 -12.14 12.43 -9.86
CA ALA A 33 -12.27 11.13 -10.53
C ALA A 33 -12.28 9.94 -9.54
N LEU A 34 -11.45 9.99 -8.49
CA LEU A 34 -11.46 8.98 -7.44
C LEU A 34 -12.74 9.04 -6.61
N TYR A 35 -13.21 10.25 -6.29
CA TYR A 35 -14.46 10.47 -5.57
C TYR A 35 -15.66 9.85 -6.30
N GLU A 36 -15.79 10.10 -7.60
CA GLU A 36 -16.84 9.53 -8.45
C GLU A 36 -16.70 8.01 -8.61
N ARG A 37 -15.44 7.52 -8.68
CA ARG A 37 -15.14 6.09 -8.75
C ARG A 37 -15.59 5.35 -7.48
N ILE A 38 -15.33 5.92 -6.29
CA ILE A 38 -15.78 5.35 -5.01
C ILE A 38 -17.29 5.13 -5.01
N LEU A 39 -18.06 6.13 -5.42
CA LEU A 39 -19.54 6.03 -5.46
C LEU A 39 -20.02 5.03 -6.50
N ARG A 40 -19.41 5.01 -7.69
CA ARG A 40 -19.80 4.10 -8.77
C ARG A 40 -19.50 2.63 -8.44
N GLU A 41 -18.45 2.35 -7.69
CA GLU A 41 -18.02 1.00 -7.33
C GLU A 41 -18.61 0.51 -5.98
N GLY A 42 -19.73 1.12 -5.55
CA GLY A 42 -20.50 0.67 -4.38
C GLY A 42 -19.96 1.12 -3.02
N GLY A 43 -18.99 2.04 -3.02
CA GLY A 43 -18.50 2.69 -1.81
C GLY A 43 -19.36 3.88 -1.38
N GLY A 44 -18.86 4.67 -0.44
CA GLY A 44 -19.59 5.82 0.10
C GLY A 44 -18.70 6.97 0.51
N ILE A 45 -19.33 8.14 0.61
CA ILE A 45 -18.71 9.37 1.11
C ILE A 45 -19.45 9.80 2.37
N ILE A 46 -18.70 10.02 3.44
CA ILE A 46 -19.24 10.34 4.77
C ILE A 46 -18.62 11.65 5.26
N SER A 47 -19.40 12.49 5.90
CA SER A 47 -18.90 13.68 6.60
C SER A 47 -19.79 14.06 7.78
N GLU A 48 -19.20 14.66 8.80
CA GLU A 48 -19.90 15.37 9.87
C GLU A 48 -20.19 16.84 9.51
N GLN A 49 -19.56 17.33 8.45
CA GLN A 49 -19.70 18.72 8.06
C GLN A 49 -20.94 18.89 7.17
N PRO A 50 -21.71 19.97 7.34
CA PRO A 50 -22.85 20.25 6.49
C PRO A 50 -22.42 20.46 5.02
N PRO A 51 -23.34 20.23 4.06
CA PRO A 51 -23.10 20.56 2.67
C PRO A 51 -22.63 22.02 2.50
N GLY A 52 -21.76 22.26 1.53
CA GLY A 52 -21.15 23.57 1.29
C GLY A 52 -19.99 23.94 2.22
N MET A 53 -19.72 23.18 3.27
CA MET A 53 -18.63 23.47 4.19
C MET A 53 -17.28 23.08 3.59
N ARG A 54 -16.39 24.05 3.39
CA ARG A 54 -15.03 23.81 2.93
C ARG A 54 -14.16 23.14 3.99
N ALA A 55 -13.27 22.24 3.58
CA ALA A 55 -12.30 21.62 4.46
C ALA A 55 -11.39 22.69 5.13
N ARG A 56 -11.18 22.55 6.45
CA ARG A 56 -10.28 23.37 7.25
C ARG A 56 -9.30 22.49 8.01
N ASN A 57 -8.11 23.00 8.32
CA ASN A 57 -7.02 22.22 8.92
C ASN A 57 -7.44 21.46 10.19
N TYR A 58 -8.24 22.06 11.06
CA TYR A 58 -8.69 21.45 12.31
C TYR A 58 -9.78 20.37 12.13
N PHE A 59 -10.43 20.31 10.97
CA PHE A 59 -11.40 19.25 10.68
C PHE A 59 -10.72 17.91 10.32
N PHE A 60 -9.45 17.92 9.85
CA PHE A 60 -8.76 16.68 9.50
C PHE A 60 -8.49 15.79 10.72
N PRO A 61 -7.91 16.29 11.83
CA PRO A 61 -7.75 15.51 13.04
C PRO A 61 -9.09 15.08 13.64
N ALA A 62 -10.08 15.97 13.68
CA ALA A 62 -11.41 15.66 14.21
C ALA A 62 -12.09 14.53 13.42
N ARG A 63 -12.00 14.54 12.09
CA ARG A 63 -12.55 13.51 11.22
C ARG A 63 -11.89 12.14 11.44
N ASN A 64 -10.60 12.10 11.80
CA ASN A 64 -9.86 10.84 11.94
C ASN A 64 -10.46 9.89 12.97
N ARG A 65 -11.14 10.40 14.02
CA ARG A 65 -11.88 9.59 14.98
C ARG A 65 -13.03 8.79 14.37
N ILE A 66 -13.60 9.29 13.27
CA ILE A 66 -14.66 8.58 12.55
C ILE A 66 -14.06 7.47 11.70
N ILE A 67 -12.90 7.72 11.08
CA ILE A 67 -12.18 6.70 10.32
C ILE A 67 -11.83 5.52 11.21
N SER A 68 -11.24 5.77 12.39
CA SER A 68 -10.89 4.72 13.35
C SER A 68 -12.12 4.05 13.93
N GLY A 69 -13.18 4.82 14.23
CA GLY A 69 -14.42 4.29 14.80
C GLY A 69 -15.16 3.32 13.87
N LEU A 70 -15.12 3.57 12.56
CA LEU A 70 -15.74 2.70 11.54
C LEU A 70 -14.87 1.49 11.17
N ALA A 71 -13.61 1.47 11.55
CA ALA A 71 -12.69 0.39 11.25
C ALA A 71 -12.75 -0.71 12.33
N ASP A 72 -12.57 -1.96 11.95
CA ASP A 72 -12.38 -3.08 12.88
C ASP A 72 -10.95 -3.08 13.42
N MET A 73 -9.97 -2.70 12.59
CA MET A 73 -8.58 -2.46 12.99
C MET A 73 -7.99 -1.31 12.18
N VAL A 74 -6.90 -0.74 12.68
CA VAL A 74 -6.14 0.30 11.97
C VAL A 74 -4.74 -0.21 11.67
N LEU A 75 -4.36 -0.19 10.38
CA LEU A 75 -3.03 -0.52 9.90
C LEU A 75 -2.27 0.75 9.50
N ILE A 76 -1.13 0.99 10.13
CA ILE A 76 -0.21 2.06 9.75
C ILE A 76 0.90 1.49 8.88
N VAL A 77 0.92 1.85 7.60
CA VAL A 77 1.91 1.35 6.62
C VAL A 77 3.19 2.16 6.69
N GLU A 78 3.07 3.49 6.72
CA GLU A 78 4.18 4.43 6.82
C GLU A 78 3.77 5.63 7.67
N ALA A 79 4.64 6.08 8.56
CA ALA A 79 4.46 7.27 9.36
C ALA A 79 5.79 7.92 9.74
N ARG A 80 5.92 9.22 9.48
CA ARG A 80 6.95 10.03 10.12
C ARG A 80 6.62 10.22 11.59
N GLU A 81 7.58 10.69 12.38
CA GLU A 81 7.41 10.94 13.82
C GLU A 81 6.21 11.85 14.16
N LYS A 82 5.90 12.82 13.28
CA LYS A 82 4.77 13.75 13.44
C LYS A 82 3.76 13.59 12.31
N SER A 83 3.38 12.36 11.98
CA SER A 83 2.41 12.08 10.93
C SER A 83 0.98 12.19 11.42
N GLY A 84 0.07 12.71 10.57
CA GLY A 84 -1.37 12.69 10.84
C GLY A 84 -1.97 11.30 10.98
N SER A 85 -1.32 10.26 10.43
CA SER A 85 -1.72 8.86 10.63
C SER A 85 -1.56 8.39 12.06
N LEU A 86 -0.60 8.94 12.82
CA LEU A 86 -0.44 8.66 14.26
C LEU A 86 -1.62 9.18 15.08
N ILE A 87 -2.25 10.29 14.64
CA ILE A 87 -3.48 10.80 15.27
C ILE A 87 -4.62 9.79 15.10
N THR A 88 -4.71 9.18 13.92
CA THR A 88 -5.71 8.12 13.66
C THR A 88 -5.44 6.88 14.50
N ALA A 89 -4.18 6.49 14.63
CA ALA A 89 -3.78 5.37 15.50
C ALA A 89 -4.14 5.64 16.97
N GLN A 90 -3.89 6.86 17.47
CA GLN A 90 -4.27 7.25 18.83
C GLN A 90 -5.79 7.17 19.04
N TRP A 91 -6.60 7.73 18.12
CA TRP A 91 -8.04 7.59 18.18
C TRP A 91 -8.50 6.12 18.18
N ALA A 92 -7.84 5.26 17.40
CA ALA A 92 -8.15 3.83 17.39
C ALA A 92 -7.90 3.19 18.78
N LEU A 93 -6.76 3.48 19.39
CA LEU A 93 -6.43 2.98 20.74
C LEU A 93 -7.44 3.49 21.79
N ASP A 94 -7.76 4.78 21.76
CA ASP A 94 -8.75 5.39 22.68
C ASP A 94 -10.16 4.78 22.52
N GLN A 95 -10.45 4.24 21.32
CA GLN A 95 -11.72 3.56 20.99
C GLN A 95 -11.66 2.04 21.23
N GLY A 96 -10.57 1.52 21.77
CA GLY A 96 -10.36 0.09 22.01
C GLY A 96 -10.18 -0.75 20.75
N LYS A 97 -9.77 -0.13 19.65
CA LYS A 97 -9.49 -0.81 18.37
C LYS A 97 -8.05 -1.32 18.33
N THR A 98 -7.83 -2.44 17.68
CA THR A 98 -6.48 -2.98 17.46
C THR A 98 -5.73 -2.13 16.44
N VAL A 99 -4.48 -1.79 16.75
CA VAL A 99 -3.58 -1.06 15.85
C VAL A 99 -2.42 -1.95 15.47
N TYR A 100 -2.15 -2.01 14.17
CA TYR A 100 -0.99 -2.67 13.58
C TYR A 100 -0.12 -1.68 12.84
N ALA A 101 1.19 -1.93 12.84
CA ALA A 101 2.14 -1.13 12.07
C ALA A 101 3.08 -2.04 11.27
N ILE A 102 3.42 -1.60 10.05
CA ILE A 102 4.39 -2.30 9.22
C ILE A 102 5.80 -1.85 9.65
N PRO A 103 6.68 -2.80 10.01
CA PRO A 103 8.08 -2.48 10.30
C PRO A 103 8.81 -2.09 9.01
N GLY A 104 9.70 -1.11 9.10
CA GLY A 104 10.53 -0.67 7.99
C GLY A 104 12.00 -0.54 8.38
N PRO A 105 12.87 -0.08 7.46
CA PRO A 105 14.27 0.16 7.78
C PRO A 105 14.43 1.21 8.89
N VAL A 106 15.39 0.98 9.82
CA VAL A 106 15.58 1.83 11.02
C VAL A 106 16.03 3.25 10.66
N ASN A 107 16.70 3.39 9.52
CA ASN A 107 17.23 4.65 9.02
C ASN A 107 16.27 5.39 8.09
N GLU A 108 15.05 4.90 7.93
CA GLU A 108 14.03 5.54 7.08
C GLU A 108 13.08 6.41 7.90
N GLU A 109 12.99 7.68 7.53
CA GLU A 109 12.16 8.67 8.21
C GLU A 109 10.66 8.29 8.23
N LEU A 110 10.18 7.62 7.17
CA LEU A 110 8.80 7.15 7.06
C LEU A 110 8.50 5.94 7.94
N SER A 111 9.51 5.30 8.50
CA SER A 111 9.37 4.13 9.39
C SER A 111 9.36 4.51 10.87
N ILE A 112 9.85 5.70 11.25
CA ILE A 112 10.03 6.12 12.64
C ILE A 112 8.71 6.06 13.42
N GLY A 113 7.62 6.58 12.84
CA GLY A 113 6.30 6.55 13.49
C GLY A 113 5.75 5.12 13.65
N CYS A 114 6.00 4.23 12.70
CA CYS A 114 5.63 2.82 12.81
C CYS A 114 6.44 2.13 13.91
N HIS A 115 7.75 2.38 14.00
CA HIS A 115 8.59 1.83 15.08
C HIS A 115 8.14 2.29 16.45
N LYS A 116 7.77 3.57 16.59
CA LYS A 116 7.24 4.11 17.84
C LYS A 116 5.93 3.42 18.22
N LEU A 117 4.98 3.27 17.30
CA LEU A 117 3.74 2.53 17.56
C LEU A 117 4.01 1.09 18.01
N ILE A 118 4.95 0.38 17.35
CA ILE A 118 5.34 -0.98 17.72
C ILE A 118 5.94 -1.00 19.13
N TYR A 119 6.84 -0.06 19.44
CA TYR A 119 7.44 0.08 20.77
C TYR A 119 6.38 0.34 21.85
N ASP A 120 5.35 1.14 21.53
CA ASP A 120 4.23 1.46 22.41
C ASP A 120 3.18 0.34 22.50
N GLY A 121 3.38 -0.81 21.81
CA GLY A 121 2.57 -2.02 21.93
C GLY A 121 1.65 -2.32 20.75
N ALA A 122 1.73 -1.58 19.65
CA ALA A 122 0.99 -1.94 18.44
C ALA A 122 1.46 -3.28 17.85
N GLY A 123 0.54 -4.03 17.25
CA GLY A 123 0.87 -5.29 16.58
C GLY A 123 1.79 -5.09 15.39
N ILE A 124 2.67 -6.05 15.12
CA ILE A 124 3.56 -6.01 13.96
C ILE A 124 2.87 -6.68 12.78
N ALA A 125 2.60 -5.90 11.73
CA ALA A 125 2.07 -6.39 10.47
C ALA A 125 3.21 -6.89 9.57
N TYR A 126 3.71 -8.09 9.83
CA TYR A 126 4.80 -8.68 9.04
C TYR A 126 4.31 -9.49 7.84
N SER A 127 3.03 -9.78 7.76
CA SER A 127 2.38 -10.40 6.59
C SER A 127 0.88 -10.09 6.55
N PRO A 128 0.24 -10.14 5.36
CA PRO A 128 -1.21 -9.95 5.24
C PRO A 128 -2.02 -10.99 6.01
N GLU A 129 -1.54 -12.22 6.11
CA GLU A 129 -2.23 -13.34 6.74
C GLU A 129 -2.48 -13.09 8.23
N ILE A 130 -1.57 -12.41 8.91
CA ILE A 130 -1.75 -12.09 10.33
C ILE A 130 -2.93 -11.15 10.52
N LEU A 131 -3.08 -10.15 9.66
CA LEU A 131 -4.18 -9.19 9.72
C LEU A 131 -5.52 -9.86 9.45
N LEU A 132 -5.58 -10.76 8.45
CA LEU A 132 -6.81 -11.49 8.14
C LEU A 132 -7.19 -12.44 9.27
N ARG A 133 -6.23 -13.10 9.90
CA ARG A 133 -6.48 -13.96 11.08
C ARG A 133 -7.03 -13.16 12.26
N GLU A 134 -6.49 -11.97 12.53
CA GLU A 134 -7.01 -11.08 13.58
C GLU A 134 -8.44 -10.63 13.31
N LEU A 135 -8.81 -10.47 12.05
CA LEU A 135 -10.18 -10.16 11.62
C LEU A 135 -11.10 -11.38 11.62
N GLY A 136 -10.62 -12.57 12.05
CA GLY A 136 -11.38 -13.81 12.02
C GLY A 136 -11.64 -14.34 10.60
N MET A 137 -10.90 -13.85 9.61
CA MET A 137 -11.00 -14.28 8.22
C MET A 137 -10.05 -15.46 7.98
N ASN A 138 -10.56 -16.58 7.49
CA ASN A 138 -9.72 -17.68 7.02
C ASN A 138 -9.06 -17.26 5.69
N TYR A 139 -7.75 -17.05 5.71
CA TYR A 139 -6.96 -16.93 4.52
C TYR A 139 -6.84 -18.33 3.88
N GLU A 140 -7.80 -18.71 3.08
CA GLU A 140 -7.56 -19.76 2.12
C GLU A 140 -6.50 -19.23 1.16
N ASN A 141 -5.31 -19.83 1.19
CA ASN A 141 -4.27 -19.63 0.19
C ASN A 141 -4.81 -20.07 -1.19
N LYS A 142 -5.77 -19.35 -1.74
CA LYS A 142 -5.83 -19.17 -3.18
C LYS A 142 -4.60 -18.32 -3.51
N VAL A 143 -3.44 -18.96 -3.52
CA VAL A 143 -2.41 -18.62 -4.46
C VAL A 143 -3.11 -18.76 -5.82
N LYS A 144 -3.92 -17.75 -6.17
CA LYS A 144 -4.03 -17.36 -7.55
C LYS A 144 -2.59 -17.02 -7.87
N SER A 145 -1.85 -18.02 -8.36
CA SER A 145 -0.80 -17.72 -9.28
C SER A 145 -1.40 -16.62 -10.15
N ASP A 146 -0.90 -15.41 -10.02
CA ASP A 146 -1.19 -14.32 -10.92
C ASP A 146 -0.64 -14.71 -12.31
N SER A 147 -1.26 -15.76 -12.86
CA SER A 147 -1.15 -16.18 -14.25
C SER A 147 -1.96 -15.23 -15.16
N LYS A 148 -2.40 -14.08 -14.65
CA LYS A 148 -3.09 -13.05 -15.46
C LYS A 148 -2.17 -11.99 -16.04
N ASN A 149 -0.91 -11.98 -15.71
CA ASN A 149 0.11 -11.35 -16.53
C ASN A 149 0.87 -12.44 -17.28
N ASP A 150 0.19 -13.12 -18.18
CA ASP A 150 0.91 -13.84 -19.23
C ASP A 150 1.46 -12.77 -20.18
N LEU A 151 2.64 -12.24 -19.77
CA LEU A 151 3.39 -11.23 -20.51
C LEU A 151 3.94 -11.81 -21.83
N GLY A 152 3.49 -13.00 -22.23
CA GLY A 152 4.03 -13.69 -23.40
C GLY A 152 5.54 -13.96 -23.33
N LEU A 153 6.09 -13.97 -22.11
CA LEU A 153 7.52 -14.16 -21.88
C LEU A 153 7.88 -15.64 -21.93
N ALA A 154 9.02 -15.95 -22.53
CA ALA A 154 9.63 -17.27 -22.42
C ALA A 154 9.91 -17.62 -20.94
N SER A 155 9.99 -18.91 -20.62
CA SER A 155 10.15 -19.41 -19.24
C SER A 155 11.34 -18.79 -18.51
N ASP A 156 12.45 -18.58 -19.20
CA ASP A 156 13.68 -18.02 -18.64
C ASP A 156 13.51 -16.54 -18.28
N LEU A 157 12.85 -15.78 -19.15
CA LEU A 157 12.51 -14.37 -18.90
C LEU A 157 11.55 -14.23 -17.72
N LYS A 158 10.55 -15.12 -17.62
CA LYS A 158 9.61 -15.15 -16.46
C LYS A 158 10.36 -15.39 -15.16
N LEU A 159 11.30 -16.33 -15.16
CA LEU A 159 12.08 -16.67 -13.97
C LEU A 159 12.97 -15.50 -13.53
N VAL A 160 13.68 -14.88 -14.46
CA VAL A 160 14.52 -13.69 -14.16
C VAL A 160 13.64 -12.52 -13.70
N TYR A 161 12.51 -12.26 -14.36
CA TYR A 161 11.58 -11.21 -13.99
C TYR A 161 10.98 -11.42 -12.60
N SER A 162 10.72 -12.66 -12.19
CA SER A 162 10.21 -12.99 -10.85
C SER A 162 11.22 -12.71 -9.73
N CYS A 163 12.53 -12.70 -10.04
CA CYS A 163 13.59 -12.37 -9.08
C CYS A 163 13.75 -10.87 -8.83
N LEU A 164 13.10 -10.03 -9.64
CA LEU A 164 13.14 -8.57 -9.54
C LEU A 164 11.90 -8.06 -8.80
N ASP A 165 12.09 -6.99 -8.08
CA ASP A 165 11.04 -6.22 -7.39
C ASP A 165 11.33 -4.70 -7.56
N LEU A 166 10.72 -3.85 -6.77
CA LEU A 166 10.98 -2.41 -6.78
C LEU A 166 12.30 -2.02 -6.08
N ARG A 167 13.01 -2.98 -5.46
CA ARG A 167 14.32 -2.75 -4.86
C ARG A 167 15.41 -3.13 -5.87
N PRO A 168 16.46 -2.30 -6.03
CA PRO A 168 17.55 -2.58 -6.96
C PRO A 168 18.24 -3.92 -6.69
N LYS A 169 18.33 -4.78 -7.69
CA LYS A 169 19.02 -6.07 -7.64
C LYS A 169 20.16 -6.07 -8.66
N ASN A 170 21.31 -6.63 -8.26
CA ASN A 170 22.42 -6.84 -9.18
C ASN A 170 22.30 -8.19 -9.91
N PRO A 171 22.96 -8.37 -11.08
CA PRO A 171 22.92 -9.62 -11.83
C PRO A 171 23.40 -10.84 -11.02
N ASP A 172 24.38 -10.67 -10.14
CA ASP A 172 24.91 -11.76 -9.32
C ASP A 172 23.86 -12.34 -8.35
N TYR A 173 22.98 -11.49 -7.85
CA TYR A 173 21.84 -11.93 -7.04
C TYR A 173 20.90 -12.82 -7.88
N ILE A 174 20.63 -12.42 -9.13
CA ILE A 174 19.74 -13.15 -10.04
C ILE A 174 20.37 -14.48 -10.45
N VAL A 175 21.67 -14.50 -10.78
CA VAL A 175 22.45 -15.72 -11.06
C VAL A 175 22.30 -16.71 -9.90
N ARG A 176 22.51 -16.26 -8.66
CA ARG A 176 22.38 -17.13 -7.48
C ARG A 176 20.97 -17.64 -7.25
N LYS A 177 19.95 -16.87 -7.60
CA LYS A 177 18.53 -17.24 -7.41
C LYS A 177 18.01 -18.17 -8.51
N THR A 178 18.42 -17.97 -9.75
CA THR A 178 17.92 -18.73 -10.89
C THR A 178 18.80 -19.95 -11.23
N GLY A 179 20.06 -19.94 -10.82
CA GLY A 179 21.06 -20.94 -11.26
C GLY A 179 21.53 -20.76 -12.71
N PHE A 180 21.09 -19.70 -13.39
CA PHE A 180 21.52 -19.42 -14.76
C PHE A 180 22.95 -18.92 -14.81
N SER A 181 23.60 -19.11 -15.98
CA SER A 181 24.91 -18.51 -16.21
C SER A 181 24.83 -16.97 -16.27
N PRO A 182 25.90 -16.24 -15.96
CA PRO A 182 25.93 -14.78 -16.07
C PRO A 182 25.52 -14.26 -17.45
N ALA A 183 25.89 -14.97 -18.51
CA ALA A 183 25.52 -14.61 -19.88
C ALA A 183 24.02 -14.75 -20.13
N GLN A 184 23.38 -15.80 -19.64
CA GLN A 184 21.94 -15.99 -19.76
C GLN A 184 21.18 -14.90 -18.98
N VAL A 185 21.60 -14.59 -17.75
CA VAL A 185 20.98 -13.51 -16.96
C VAL A 185 21.13 -12.17 -17.67
N SER A 186 22.31 -11.86 -18.19
CA SER A 186 22.54 -10.61 -18.93
C SER A 186 21.63 -10.50 -20.17
N ASN A 187 21.49 -11.55 -20.95
CA ASN A 187 20.61 -11.57 -22.13
C ASN A 187 19.14 -11.35 -21.71
N CYS A 188 18.68 -12.02 -20.65
CA CYS A 188 17.32 -11.83 -20.12
C CYS A 188 17.08 -10.40 -19.62
N LEU A 189 18.05 -9.79 -18.92
CA LEU A 189 17.95 -8.42 -18.45
C LEU A 189 17.87 -7.41 -19.59
N VAL A 190 18.68 -7.58 -20.64
CA VAL A 190 18.62 -6.74 -21.85
C VAL A 190 17.25 -6.86 -22.50
N GLU A 191 16.75 -8.07 -22.70
CA GLU A 191 15.44 -8.29 -23.32
C GLU A 191 14.29 -7.71 -22.49
N LEU A 192 14.29 -7.91 -21.17
CA LEU A 192 13.29 -7.34 -20.27
C LEU A 192 13.33 -5.80 -20.26
N THR A 193 14.53 -5.21 -20.37
CA THR A 193 14.70 -3.75 -20.49
C THR A 193 14.16 -3.23 -21.81
N LEU A 194 14.46 -3.90 -22.93
CA LEU A 194 13.93 -3.55 -24.25
C LEU A 194 12.40 -3.64 -24.34
N ARG A 195 11.80 -4.54 -23.56
CA ARG A 195 10.34 -4.66 -23.44
C ARG A 195 9.72 -3.63 -22.47
N GLY A 196 10.52 -2.79 -21.82
CA GLY A 196 10.04 -1.79 -20.83
C GLY A 196 9.49 -2.38 -19.54
N LEU A 197 9.84 -3.64 -19.23
CA LEU A 197 9.34 -4.34 -18.03
C LEU A 197 10.23 -4.09 -16.81
N ILE A 198 11.50 -3.73 -17.06
CA ILE A 198 12.48 -3.38 -16.03
C ILE A 198 13.30 -2.18 -16.50
N ARG A 199 13.90 -1.47 -15.54
CA ARG A 199 14.86 -0.40 -15.82
C ARG A 199 16.11 -0.55 -14.96
N GLU A 200 17.23 -0.05 -15.47
CA GLU A 200 18.46 0.07 -14.70
C GLU A 200 18.35 1.26 -13.72
N SER A 201 18.60 0.99 -12.45
CA SER A 201 18.56 1.98 -11.36
C SER A 201 19.95 2.10 -10.70
N GLY A 202 20.90 2.73 -11.42
CA GLY A 202 22.33 2.77 -11.05
C GLY A 202 23.16 1.72 -11.77
N ARG A 203 24.50 1.80 -11.65
CA ARG A 203 25.42 0.89 -12.39
C ARG A 203 25.12 -0.58 -12.07
N HIS A 204 24.58 -1.29 -13.05
CA HIS A 204 24.28 -2.73 -12.99
C HIS A 204 23.28 -3.14 -11.88
N TYR A 205 22.35 -2.25 -11.51
CA TYR A 205 21.22 -2.59 -10.65
C TYR A 205 19.91 -2.44 -11.42
N TYR A 206 19.04 -3.42 -11.31
CA TYR A 206 17.78 -3.49 -12.06
C TYR A 206 16.57 -3.53 -11.11
N VAL A 207 15.50 -2.85 -11.50
CA VAL A 207 14.20 -2.82 -10.79
C VAL A 207 13.07 -3.06 -11.80
N LYS A 208 11.93 -3.54 -11.32
CA LYS A 208 10.72 -3.56 -12.15
C LYS A 208 10.31 -2.12 -12.48
N ASP A 209 9.89 -1.92 -13.71
CA ASP A 209 9.22 -0.69 -14.10
C ASP A 209 7.75 -0.77 -13.63
N SER A 210 7.25 0.32 -13.04
CA SER A 210 5.91 0.39 -12.39
C SER A 210 4.85 0.90 -13.34
#